data_a2c5cfcc0d1a61f9523591924856b796
#
_entry.id   a2c5cfcc0d1a61f9523591924856b796
#
_cell.length_a   1.000
_cell.length_b   1.000
_cell.length_c   1.000
_cell.angle_alpha   90.00
_cell.angle_beta   90.00
_cell.angle_gamma   90.00
#
_symmetry.space_group_name_H-M   'P 1'
#
loop_
_entity.id
_entity.type
_entity.pdbx_description
1 polymer ?
#
loop_
_entity_poly.entity_id
_entity_poly.type
_entity_poly.pdbx_seq_one_letter_code
_entity_poly.pdbx_strand_id
1 'polypeptide(L)'
;MVVQHELLLFAAAFFTLGIIDEFALDCTYLWCRLTGRIRTPRLDETQFAEIDGLAGRAAVFIPAWEEADVIGPTLVHMLDAWPQDELTVYVGCYRNDISTMASVVAAVRGDSRVRLVVHGKDGPTSKADCLNRLYAALAEDEQRSGVGARMVVLHDAEDMVDPAALDLLDQALWHAHFVQLPVLALPQRHSPWIGSHYSDEFAEAHGKTLVVRDALGAAIPGAGVGCAIARGSLGQLAHRQGGKPFAEDSLTEDYELGLKIAQAGGQGRFLRVR
;
A
#
# COMPACT_ATOMS: atom_id res chain seq x y z
N MET A 1 30.37 34.19 -14.44
CA MET A 1 29.91 33.68 -15.76
C MET A 1 30.30 32.24 -16.01
N VAL A 2 31.55 31.80 -15.80
CA VAL A 2 31.96 30.39 -16.04
C VAL A 2 31.17 29.41 -15.17
N VAL A 3 31.11 29.61 -13.85
CA VAL A 3 30.37 28.73 -12.91
C VAL A 3 28.87 28.64 -13.26
N GLN A 4 28.25 29.75 -13.63
CA GLN A 4 26.85 29.77 -14.03
C GLN A 4 26.63 28.97 -15.34
N HIS A 5 27.53 29.06 -16.29
CA HIS A 5 27.48 28.28 -17.53
C HIS A 5 27.58 26.79 -17.26
N GLU A 6 28.55 26.37 -16.43
CA GLU A 6 28.72 24.95 -16.07
C GLU A 6 27.48 24.40 -15.32
N LEU A 7 26.90 25.16 -14.39
CA LEU A 7 25.67 24.77 -13.71
C LEU A 7 24.48 24.63 -14.64
N LEU A 8 24.35 25.55 -15.63
CA LEU A 8 23.30 25.46 -16.63
C LEU A 8 23.49 24.26 -17.56
N LEU A 9 24.72 23.95 -17.98
CA LEU A 9 25.01 22.76 -18.78
C LEU A 9 24.71 21.48 -18.00
N PHE A 10 25.11 21.43 -16.74
CA PHE A 10 24.81 20.30 -15.85
C PHE A 10 23.28 20.11 -15.73
N ALA A 11 22.55 21.15 -15.39
CA ALA A 11 21.09 21.10 -15.30
C ALA A 11 20.45 20.66 -16.63
N ALA A 12 20.89 21.27 -17.77
CA ALA A 12 20.38 20.94 -19.10
C ALA A 12 20.60 19.45 -19.45
N ALA A 13 21.76 18.90 -19.11
CA ALA A 13 22.03 17.47 -19.34
C ALA A 13 21.07 16.56 -18.60
N PHE A 14 20.85 16.81 -17.30
CA PHE A 14 19.92 16.00 -16.49
C PHE A 14 18.47 16.19 -16.91
N PHE A 15 18.03 17.41 -17.23
CA PHE A 15 16.70 17.65 -17.79
C PHE A 15 16.50 16.93 -19.13
N THR A 16 17.51 16.92 -19.99
CA THR A 16 17.45 16.20 -21.27
C THR A 16 17.31 14.69 -21.06
N LEU A 17 18.04 14.11 -20.12
CA LEU A 17 17.91 12.69 -19.78
C LEU A 17 16.50 12.38 -19.24
N GLY A 18 15.98 13.22 -18.35
CA GLY A 18 14.62 13.07 -17.84
C GLY A 18 13.56 13.15 -18.95
N ILE A 19 13.68 14.12 -19.88
CA ILE A 19 12.77 14.24 -21.03
C ILE A 19 12.81 12.99 -21.92
N ILE A 20 14.00 12.43 -22.16
CA ILE A 20 14.16 11.21 -22.97
C ILE A 20 13.49 10.02 -22.29
N ASP A 21 13.65 9.89 -20.97
CA ASP A 21 13.04 8.81 -20.18
C ASP A 21 11.52 8.91 -20.21
N GLU A 22 10.95 10.09 -19.93
CA GLU A 22 9.51 10.33 -19.99
C GLU A 22 8.94 10.08 -21.39
N PHE A 23 9.63 10.55 -22.43
CA PHE A 23 9.19 10.33 -23.82
C PHE A 23 9.22 8.84 -24.18
N ALA A 24 10.22 8.09 -23.73
CA ALA A 24 10.29 6.64 -23.93
C ALA A 24 9.14 5.92 -23.21
N LEU A 25 8.79 6.37 -22.00
CA LEU A 25 7.65 5.85 -21.24
C LEU A 25 6.32 6.14 -21.95
N ASP A 26 6.13 7.36 -22.46
CA ASP A 26 4.93 7.75 -23.23
C ASP A 26 4.77 6.90 -24.51
N CYS A 27 5.86 6.71 -25.26
CA CYS A 27 5.87 5.87 -26.45
C CYS A 27 5.52 4.41 -26.08
N THR A 28 6.06 3.89 -24.99
CA THR A 28 5.80 2.53 -24.52
C THR A 28 4.36 2.37 -24.05
N TYR A 29 3.82 3.34 -23.33
CA TYR A 29 2.42 3.39 -22.92
C TYR A 29 1.49 3.34 -24.13
N LEU A 30 1.74 4.21 -25.14
CA LEU A 30 0.95 4.24 -26.35
C LEU A 30 1.03 2.93 -27.11
N TRP A 31 2.22 2.38 -27.26
CA TRP A 31 2.42 1.07 -27.89
C TRP A 31 1.66 -0.05 -27.16
N CYS A 32 1.78 -0.15 -25.85
CA CYS A 32 1.07 -1.13 -25.05
C CYS A 32 -0.46 -0.98 -25.17
N ARG A 33 -0.94 0.26 -25.26
CA ARG A 33 -2.37 0.57 -25.43
C ARG A 33 -2.86 0.15 -26.84
N LEU A 34 -2.11 0.48 -27.88
CA LEU A 34 -2.46 0.15 -29.27
C LEU A 34 -2.40 -1.36 -29.54
N THR A 35 -1.49 -2.07 -28.88
CA THR A 35 -1.37 -3.54 -29.00
C THR A 35 -2.31 -4.32 -28.09
N GLY A 36 -3.14 -3.62 -27.28
CA GLY A 36 -4.10 -4.25 -26.35
C GLY A 36 -3.47 -4.92 -25.13
N ARG A 37 -2.18 -4.66 -24.86
CA ARG A 37 -1.51 -5.12 -23.62
C ARG A 37 -2.02 -4.41 -22.38
N ILE A 38 -2.37 -3.13 -22.51
CA ILE A 38 -3.02 -2.36 -21.46
C ILE A 38 -4.53 -2.45 -21.63
N ARG A 39 -5.19 -3.05 -20.64
CA ARG A 39 -6.64 -3.11 -20.56
C ARG A 39 -7.09 -2.59 -19.19
N THR A 40 -8.16 -1.81 -19.17
CA THR A 40 -8.83 -1.39 -17.94
C THR A 40 -10.21 -2.02 -17.95
N PRO A 41 -10.40 -3.20 -17.33
CA PRO A 41 -11.70 -3.83 -17.27
C PRO A 41 -12.67 -2.95 -16.47
N ARG A 42 -13.96 -3.02 -16.80
CA ARG A 42 -15.01 -2.44 -15.97
C ARG A 42 -15.27 -3.38 -14.80
N LEU A 43 -15.42 -2.79 -13.62
CA LEU A 43 -15.97 -3.50 -12.48
C LEU A 43 -17.45 -3.79 -12.79
N ASP A 44 -17.81 -5.05 -12.77
CA ASP A 44 -19.21 -5.45 -12.75
C ASP A 44 -19.57 -5.69 -11.29
N GLU A 45 -20.24 -4.72 -10.67
CA GLU A 45 -20.67 -4.78 -9.26
C GLU A 45 -21.48 -6.05 -8.96
N THR A 46 -22.15 -6.61 -9.96
CA THR A 46 -22.94 -7.85 -9.79
C THR A 46 -22.03 -9.07 -9.60
N GLN A 47 -20.84 -9.07 -10.18
CA GLN A 47 -19.87 -10.16 -10.02
C GLN A 47 -19.24 -10.18 -8.62
N PHE A 48 -19.14 -9.01 -7.96
CA PHE A 48 -18.62 -8.92 -6.59
C PHE A 48 -19.70 -9.24 -5.56
N ALA A 49 -20.97 -8.94 -5.83
CA ALA A 49 -22.09 -9.28 -4.95
C ALA A 49 -22.34 -10.80 -4.82
N GLU A 50 -21.81 -11.61 -5.76
CA GLU A 50 -21.90 -13.06 -5.74
C GLU A 50 -20.74 -13.75 -5.00
N ILE A 51 -19.71 -12.98 -4.56
CA ILE A 51 -18.55 -13.54 -3.85
C ILE A 51 -18.92 -13.62 -2.36
N ASP A 52 -19.15 -14.83 -1.89
CA ASP A 52 -19.50 -15.11 -0.49
C ASP A 52 -18.19 -15.19 0.34
N GLY A 53 -17.68 -14.02 0.80
CA GLY A 53 -16.51 -13.90 1.66
C GLY A 53 -15.15 -13.92 0.93
N LEU A 54 -14.09 -13.76 1.69
CA LEU A 54 -12.71 -13.82 1.20
C LEU A 54 -12.24 -15.28 1.07
N ALA A 55 -11.30 -15.54 0.18
CA ALA A 55 -10.67 -16.86 0.04
C ALA A 55 -9.84 -17.29 1.26
N GLY A 56 -9.67 -16.40 2.23
CA GLY A 56 -8.99 -16.62 3.49
C GLY A 56 -8.84 -15.33 4.29
N ARG A 57 -8.26 -15.43 5.48
CA ARG A 57 -8.15 -14.28 6.39
C ARG A 57 -7.30 -13.16 5.80
N ALA A 58 -7.81 -11.93 5.88
CA ALA A 58 -7.11 -10.70 5.53
C ALA A 58 -6.65 -9.99 6.81
N ALA A 59 -5.38 -9.60 6.87
CA ALA A 59 -4.82 -8.78 7.92
C ALA A 59 -4.50 -7.40 7.35
N VAL A 60 -5.16 -6.34 7.83
CA VAL A 60 -4.85 -4.95 7.46
C VAL A 60 -3.93 -4.36 8.50
N PHE A 61 -2.82 -3.77 8.07
CA PHE A 61 -1.85 -3.10 8.95
C PHE A 61 -1.97 -1.59 8.81
N ILE A 62 -2.21 -0.92 9.92
CA ILE A 62 -2.29 0.54 10.04
C ILE A 62 -1.32 1.00 11.13
N PRO A 63 -0.11 1.45 10.78
CA PRO A 63 0.78 2.12 11.73
C PRO A 63 0.25 3.52 12.02
N ALA A 64 0.17 3.91 13.30
CA ALA A 64 -0.38 5.20 13.72
C ALA A 64 0.51 5.87 14.79
N TRP A 65 0.85 7.14 14.56
CA TRP A 65 1.56 8.00 15.49
C TRP A 65 1.02 9.44 15.42
N GLU A 66 0.44 9.93 16.51
CA GLU A 66 -0.21 11.25 16.59
C GLU A 66 -1.37 11.43 15.59
N GLU A 67 -2.13 10.35 15.35
CA GLU A 67 -3.22 10.28 14.36
C GLU A 67 -4.62 10.34 15.01
N ALA A 68 -4.73 10.91 16.21
CA ALA A 68 -5.97 10.95 16.99
C ALA A 68 -7.17 11.54 16.23
N ASP A 69 -6.91 12.52 15.35
CA ASP A 69 -7.96 13.25 14.64
C ASP A 69 -8.53 12.48 13.42
N VAL A 70 -7.73 11.57 12.83
CA VAL A 70 -8.08 10.90 11.56
C VAL A 70 -8.39 9.41 11.72
N ILE A 71 -7.69 8.71 12.63
CA ILE A 71 -7.78 7.25 12.74
C ILE A 71 -9.18 6.75 13.08
N GLY A 72 -9.94 7.49 13.92
CA GLY A 72 -11.30 7.11 14.29
C GLY A 72 -12.25 7.05 13.11
N PRO A 73 -12.46 8.15 12.35
CA PRO A 73 -13.25 8.17 11.13
C PRO A 73 -12.80 7.13 10.09
N THR A 74 -11.49 6.95 9.90
CA THR A 74 -10.92 5.97 8.97
C THR A 74 -11.33 4.54 9.33
N LEU A 75 -11.22 4.16 10.60
CA LEU A 75 -11.62 2.82 11.07
C LEU A 75 -13.12 2.58 10.90
N VAL A 76 -13.96 3.57 11.26
CA VAL A 76 -15.41 3.45 11.06
C VAL A 76 -15.74 3.23 9.60
N HIS A 77 -15.18 4.04 8.70
CA HIS A 77 -15.38 3.89 7.26
C HIS A 77 -14.90 2.52 6.76
N MET A 78 -13.70 2.09 7.15
CA MET A 78 -13.12 0.81 6.71
C MET A 78 -13.99 -0.38 7.15
N LEU A 79 -14.46 -0.38 8.39
CA LEU A 79 -15.31 -1.47 8.92
C LEU A 79 -16.68 -1.52 8.25
N ASP A 80 -17.23 -0.37 7.87
CA ASP A 80 -18.48 -0.27 7.11
C ASP A 80 -18.32 -0.68 5.65
N ALA A 81 -17.20 -0.26 5.02
CA ALA A 81 -16.89 -0.58 3.61
C ALA A 81 -16.51 -2.05 3.42
N TRP A 82 -15.88 -2.66 4.41
CA TRP A 82 -15.41 -4.04 4.39
C TRP A 82 -16.09 -4.85 5.51
N PRO A 83 -17.28 -5.39 5.25
CA PRO A 83 -18.06 -6.10 6.26
C PRO A 83 -17.61 -7.55 6.52
N GLN A 84 -16.63 -8.07 5.79
CA GLN A 84 -16.18 -9.45 5.83
C GLN A 84 -15.69 -9.88 7.23
N ASP A 85 -16.17 -11.02 7.73
CA ASP A 85 -15.77 -11.58 9.03
C ASP A 85 -14.34 -12.10 9.05
N GLU A 86 -13.77 -12.42 7.88
CA GLU A 86 -12.38 -12.86 7.70
C GLU A 86 -11.36 -11.72 7.82
N LEU A 87 -11.83 -10.47 7.92
CA LEU A 87 -11.00 -9.29 8.09
C LEU A 87 -10.53 -9.15 9.53
N THR A 88 -9.24 -8.83 9.71
CA THR A 88 -8.69 -8.33 10.99
C THR A 88 -7.83 -7.11 10.73
N VAL A 89 -8.18 -5.99 11.35
CA VAL A 89 -7.43 -4.72 11.25
C VAL A 89 -6.52 -4.59 12.46
N TYR A 90 -5.23 -4.57 12.23
CA TYR A 90 -4.18 -4.38 13.25
C TYR A 90 -3.76 -2.90 13.24
N VAL A 91 -4.09 -2.18 14.30
CA VAL A 91 -3.70 -0.77 14.46
C VAL A 91 -2.52 -0.69 15.42
N GLY A 92 -1.38 -0.23 14.92
CA GLY A 92 -0.15 -0.07 15.70
C GLY A 92 -0.06 1.32 16.31
N CYS A 93 -0.11 1.40 17.63
CA CYS A 93 0.05 2.65 18.38
C CYS A 93 1.22 2.56 19.33
N TYR A 94 1.73 3.70 19.74
CA TYR A 94 2.83 3.79 20.71
C TYR A 94 2.30 4.03 22.13
N ARG A 95 2.97 3.46 23.13
CA ARG A 95 2.53 3.56 24.54
C ARG A 95 2.48 4.99 25.07
N ASN A 96 3.23 5.92 24.50
CA ASN A 96 3.24 7.35 24.84
C ASN A 96 2.26 8.19 24.00
N ASP A 97 1.47 7.56 23.10
CA ASP A 97 0.44 8.21 22.28
C ASP A 97 -0.96 7.78 22.74
N ILE A 98 -1.35 8.27 23.92
CA ILE A 98 -2.64 7.94 24.56
C ILE A 98 -3.81 8.45 23.74
N SER A 99 -3.65 9.60 23.07
CA SER A 99 -4.71 10.24 22.28
C SER A 99 -5.13 9.38 21.09
N THR A 100 -4.18 8.87 20.30
CA THR A 100 -4.45 7.98 19.18
C THR A 100 -5.08 6.66 19.66
N MET A 101 -4.54 6.06 20.73
CA MET A 101 -5.15 4.84 21.31
C MET A 101 -6.59 5.07 21.78
N ALA A 102 -6.87 6.19 22.42
CA ALA A 102 -8.22 6.54 22.87
C ALA A 102 -9.19 6.70 21.69
N SER A 103 -8.76 7.33 20.59
CA SER A 103 -9.54 7.48 19.37
C SER A 103 -9.84 6.12 18.72
N VAL A 104 -8.87 5.21 18.65
CA VAL A 104 -9.07 3.84 18.16
C VAL A 104 -10.12 3.12 19.01
N VAL A 105 -9.97 3.10 20.34
CA VAL A 105 -10.89 2.39 21.25
C VAL A 105 -12.31 2.96 21.14
N ALA A 106 -12.45 4.28 21.04
CA ALA A 106 -13.74 4.96 20.91
C ALA A 106 -14.43 4.63 19.56
N ALA A 107 -13.66 4.55 18.48
CA ALA A 107 -14.18 4.26 17.12
C ALA A 107 -14.64 2.83 16.97
N VAL A 108 -13.89 1.88 17.49
CA VAL A 108 -14.11 0.44 17.31
C VAL A 108 -15.36 -0.08 18.02
N ARG A 109 -15.74 0.53 19.15
CA ARG A 109 -16.96 0.17 19.93
C ARG A 109 -17.08 -1.32 20.26
N GLY A 110 -15.96 -2.02 20.37
CA GLY A 110 -15.92 -3.45 20.66
C GLY A 110 -16.01 -4.37 19.44
N ASP A 111 -15.88 -3.86 18.20
CA ASP A 111 -15.77 -4.69 17.01
C ASP A 111 -14.57 -5.63 17.11
N SER A 112 -14.81 -6.93 17.11
CA SER A 112 -13.79 -7.97 17.27
C SER A 112 -12.80 -8.06 16.09
N ARG A 113 -13.11 -7.43 14.96
CA ARG A 113 -12.23 -7.38 13.79
C ARG A 113 -11.06 -6.41 13.96
N VAL A 114 -11.08 -5.51 14.96
CA VAL A 114 -9.97 -4.57 15.20
C VAL A 114 -9.15 -4.99 16.39
N ARG A 115 -7.84 -5.01 16.19
CA ARG A 115 -6.84 -5.31 17.19
C ARG A 115 -5.88 -4.12 17.39
N LEU A 116 -5.98 -3.45 18.52
CA LEU A 116 -5.02 -2.46 18.94
C LEU A 116 -3.73 -3.15 19.38
N VAL A 117 -2.62 -2.84 18.73
CA VAL A 117 -1.27 -3.36 19.03
C VAL A 117 -0.43 -2.23 19.58
N VAL A 118 -0.13 -2.30 20.88
CA VAL A 118 0.70 -1.28 21.52
C VAL A 118 2.17 -1.63 21.32
N HIS A 119 2.93 -0.66 20.78
CA HIS A 119 4.38 -0.78 20.61
C HIS A 119 5.07 -0.66 21.96
N GLY A 120 6.02 -1.55 22.24
CA GLY A 120 6.74 -1.56 23.54
C GLY A 120 7.73 -0.41 23.74
N LYS A 121 8.09 0.31 22.65
CA LYS A 121 8.94 1.51 22.69
C LYS A 121 8.09 2.77 22.72
N ASP A 122 8.67 3.88 23.17
CA ASP A 122 8.07 5.20 22.96
C ASP A 122 8.26 5.66 21.52
N GLY A 123 7.23 6.30 20.97
CA GLY A 123 7.29 6.92 19.64
C GLY A 123 7.92 8.33 19.69
N PRO A 124 8.26 8.87 18.49
CA PRO A 124 8.16 8.16 17.20
C PRO A 124 9.31 7.19 16.96
N THR A 125 9.04 6.11 16.22
CA THR A 125 10.07 5.28 15.57
C THR A 125 9.88 5.32 14.04
N SER A 126 10.50 4.42 13.28
CA SER A 126 10.20 4.32 11.84
C SER A 126 8.86 3.63 11.60
N LYS A 127 8.20 3.93 10.47
CA LYS A 127 6.99 3.22 10.00
C LYS A 127 7.26 1.71 9.93
N ALA A 128 8.43 1.33 9.42
CA ALA A 128 8.87 -0.06 9.34
C ALA A 128 8.95 -0.76 10.72
N ASP A 129 9.44 -0.09 11.76
CA ASP A 129 9.48 -0.67 13.13
C ASP A 129 8.06 -0.97 13.63
N CYS A 130 7.11 -0.05 13.40
CA CYS A 130 5.71 -0.26 13.73
C CYS A 130 5.09 -1.42 12.92
N LEU A 131 5.29 -1.45 11.61
CA LEU A 131 4.82 -2.53 10.74
C LEU A 131 5.41 -3.89 11.14
N ASN A 132 6.67 -3.96 11.54
CA ASN A 132 7.29 -5.17 12.07
C ASN A 132 6.65 -5.63 13.39
N ARG A 133 6.22 -4.70 14.24
CA ARG A 133 5.47 -5.04 15.46
C ARG A 133 4.08 -5.59 15.12
N LEU A 134 3.39 -5.02 14.10
CA LEU A 134 2.12 -5.55 13.60
C LEU A 134 2.29 -6.96 13.01
N TYR A 135 3.35 -7.19 12.24
CA TYR A 135 3.70 -8.50 11.71
C TYR A 135 3.92 -9.53 12.82
N ALA A 136 4.62 -9.15 13.89
CA ALA A 136 4.81 -10.02 15.04
C ALA A 136 3.48 -10.35 15.74
N ALA A 137 2.59 -9.36 15.90
CA ALA A 137 1.26 -9.57 16.48
C ALA A 137 0.38 -10.49 15.62
N LEU A 138 0.44 -10.36 14.29
CA LEU A 138 -0.21 -11.30 13.38
C LEU A 138 0.32 -12.72 13.56
N ALA A 139 1.64 -12.90 13.61
CA ALA A 139 2.25 -14.23 13.80
C ALA A 139 1.87 -14.85 15.15
N GLU A 140 1.79 -14.05 16.23
CA GLU A 140 1.30 -14.48 17.54
C GLU A 140 -0.16 -14.96 17.47
N ASP A 141 -1.00 -14.28 16.68
CA ASP A 141 -2.43 -14.65 16.51
C ASP A 141 -2.60 -15.89 15.66
N GLU A 142 -1.83 -16.03 14.59
CA GLU A 142 -1.80 -17.24 13.77
C GLU A 142 -1.41 -18.47 14.60
N GLN A 143 -0.40 -18.34 15.44
CA GLN A 143 0.02 -19.43 16.34
C GLN A 143 -1.06 -19.79 17.38
N ARG A 144 -1.73 -18.77 17.93
CA ARG A 144 -2.75 -18.95 18.96
C ARG A 144 -4.06 -19.55 18.41
N SER A 145 -4.47 -19.11 17.21
CA SER A 145 -5.71 -19.57 16.59
C SER A 145 -5.54 -20.86 15.77
N GLY A 146 -4.31 -21.20 15.36
CA GLY A 146 -4.02 -22.26 14.41
C GLY A 146 -4.44 -21.93 12.97
N VAL A 147 -4.86 -20.67 12.68
CA VAL A 147 -5.35 -20.24 11.36
C VAL A 147 -4.44 -19.14 10.84
N GLY A 148 -3.80 -19.39 9.70
CA GLY A 148 -2.95 -18.41 9.04
C GLY A 148 -3.74 -17.36 8.27
N ALA A 149 -3.17 -16.16 8.12
CA ALA A 149 -3.66 -15.18 7.17
C ALA A 149 -3.32 -15.60 5.73
N ARG A 150 -4.18 -15.21 4.79
CA ARG A 150 -3.93 -15.35 3.36
C ARG A 150 -3.13 -14.16 2.83
N MET A 151 -3.49 -12.97 3.28
CA MET A 151 -2.88 -11.73 2.83
C MET A 151 -2.67 -10.72 3.97
N VAL A 152 -1.72 -9.82 3.74
CA VAL A 152 -1.52 -8.61 4.52
C VAL A 152 -1.75 -7.42 3.61
N VAL A 153 -2.60 -6.48 4.04
CA VAL A 153 -2.91 -5.24 3.32
C VAL A 153 -2.31 -4.07 4.10
N LEU A 154 -1.70 -3.10 3.41
CA LEU A 154 -1.13 -1.91 4.03
C LEU A 154 -2.01 -0.69 3.78
N HIS A 155 -2.27 0.06 4.84
CA HIS A 155 -2.93 1.36 4.81
C HIS A 155 -2.31 2.32 5.83
N ASP A 156 -2.41 3.62 5.55
CA ASP A 156 -2.08 4.66 6.51
C ASP A 156 -3.33 5.07 7.34
N ALA A 157 -3.12 5.81 8.42
CA ALA A 157 -4.17 6.13 9.37
C ALA A 157 -5.27 7.06 8.82
N GLU A 158 -4.98 7.79 7.73
CA GLU A 158 -5.89 8.72 7.05
C GLU A 158 -6.52 8.17 5.75
N ASP A 159 -6.20 6.95 5.36
CA ASP A 159 -6.64 6.40 4.08
C ASP A 159 -8.11 5.97 4.07
N MET A 160 -8.84 6.48 3.09
CA MET A 160 -10.19 6.01 2.81
C MET A 160 -10.16 4.86 1.81
N VAL A 161 -10.88 3.79 2.11
CA VAL A 161 -10.91 2.58 1.29
C VAL A 161 -12.12 2.52 0.38
N ASP A 162 -11.94 1.92 -0.81
CA ASP A 162 -13.06 1.59 -1.69
C ASP A 162 -13.70 0.26 -1.25
N PRO A 163 -15.04 0.13 -1.22
CA PRO A 163 -15.71 -1.11 -0.82
C PRO A 163 -15.28 -2.36 -1.60
N ALA A 164 -14.98 -2.23 -2.90
CA ALA A 164 -14.55 -3.35 -3.72
C ALA A 164 -13.06 -3.69 -3.58
N ALA A 165 -12.27 -2.84 -2.91
CA ALA A 165 -10.80 -2.98 -2.90
C ALA A 165 -10.34 -4.28 -2.26
N LEU A 166 -10.94 -4.70 -1.15
CA LEU A 166 -10.52 -5.91 -0.43
C LEU A 166 -10.74 -7.18 -1.26
N ASP A 167 -11.89 -7.31 -1.91
CA ASP A 167 -12.23 -8.44 -2.77
C ASP A 167 -11.35 -8.46 -4.03
N LEU A 168 -11.08 -7.29 -4.62
CA LEU A 168 -10.16 -7.15 -5.76
C LEU A 168 -8.74 -7.62 -5.42
N LEU A 169 -8.24 -7.24 -4.25
CA LEU A 169 -6.92 -7.66 -3.76
C LEU A 169 -6.88 -9.16 -3.52
N ASP A 170 -7.89 -9.72 -2.87
CA ASP A 170 -7.97 -11.16 -2.60
C ASP A 170 -7.98 -11.99 -3.89
N GLN A 171 -8.81 -11.59 -4.87
CA GLN A 171 -8.86 -12.26 -6.18
C GLN A 171 -7.55 -12.17 -6.94
N ALA A 172 -6.92 -11.00 -6.96
CA ALA A 172 -5.66 -10.81 -7.68
C ALA A 172 -4.52 -11.65 -7.10
N LEU A 173 -4.53 -11.91 -5.79
CA LEU A 173 -3.54 -12.75 -5.11
C LEU A 173 -3.63 -14.25 -5.42
N TRP A 174 -4.62 -14.70 -6.19
CA TRP A 174 -4.58 -16.04 -6.78
C TRP A 174 -3.47 -16.20 -7.84
N HIS A 175 -3.06 -15.10 -8.46
CA HIS A 175 -2.10 -15.09 -9.56
C HIS A 175 -0.92 -14.15 -9.32
N ALA A 176 -0.83 -13.55 -8.13
CA ALA A 176 0.22 -12.62 -7.75
C ALA A 176 0.68 -12.83 -6.32
N HIS A 177 1.85 -12.30 -5.98
CA HIS A 177 2.43 -12.33 -4.64
C HIS A 177 2.38 -10.96 -3.98
N PHE A 178 2.29 -9.93 -4.80
CA PHE A 178 2.12 -8.53 -4.44
C PHE A 178 1.14 -7.86 -5.40
N VAL A 179 0.19 -7.12 -4.89
CA VAL A 179 -0.81 -6.39 -5.69
C VAL A 179 -0.87 -4.96 -5.20
N GLN A 180 -0.78 -4.01 -6.12
CA GLN A 180 -0.99 -2.58 -5.86
C GLN A 180 -2.25 -2.11 -6.59
N LEU A 181 -3.17 -1.49 -5.87
CA LEU A 181 -4.29 -0.74 -6.44
C LEU A 181 -3.89 0.69 -6.76
N PRO A 182 -4.59 1.37 -7.67
CA PRO A 182 -4.42 2.80 -7.86
C PRO A 182 -4.73 3.57 -6.57
N VAL A 183 -3.87 4.52 -6.23
CA VAL A 183 -4.10 5.45 -5.13
C VAL A 183 -4.52 6.79 -5.71
N LEU A 184 -5.61 7.36 -5.21
CA LEU A 184 -6.10 8.67 -5.57
C LEU A 184 -5.73 9.68 -4.48
N ALA A 185 -4.73 10.51 -4.76
CA ALA A 185 -4.41 11.64 -3.88
C ALA A 185 -5.49 12.72 -3.98
N LEU A 186 -6.16 12.99 -2.86
CA LEU A 186 -7.21 14.02 -2.84
C LEU A 186 -6.61 15.42 -2.69
N PRO A 187 -7.11 16.42 -3.44
CA PRO A 187 -6.61 17.80 -3.36
C PRO A 187 -6.81 18.40 -1.96
N GLN A 188 -5.75 18.92 -1.39
CA GLN A 188 -5.80 19.60 -0.08
C GLN A 188 -6.25 21.05 -0.25
N ARG A 189 -7.34 21.44 0.43
CA ARG A 189 -7.91 22.80 0.35
C ARG A 189 -6.95 23.89 0.87
N HIS A 190 -6.06 23.55 1.79
CA HIS A 190 -5.15 24.52 2.43
C HIS A 190 -3.79 24.66 1.74
N SER A 191 -3.49 23.81 0.75
CA SER A 191 -2.22 23.84 0.00
C SER A 191 -2.43 23.57 -1.49
N PRO A 192 -3.06 24.49 -2.24
CA PRO A 192 -3.46 24.21 -3.61
C PRO A 192 -2.28 23.96 -4.55
N TRP A 193 -1.11 24.57 -4.32
CA TRP A 193 0.08 24.40 -5.16
C TRP A 193 0.82 23.09 -4.87
N ILE A 194 1.12 22.83 -3.61
CA ILE A 194 1.85 21.60 -3.21
C ILE A 194 0.92 20.39 -3.36
N GLY A 195 -0.34 20.51 -2.93
CA GLY A 195 -1.33 19.43 -3.04
C GLY A 195 -1.65 19.06 -4.49
N SER A 196 -1.72 20.04 -5.43
CA SER A 196 -1.93 19.72 -6.85
C SER A 196 -0.72 19.01 -7.46
N HIS A 197 0.51 19.46 -7.14
CA HIS A 197 1.72 18.79 -7.62
C HIS A 197 1.80 17.34 -7.14
N TYR A 198 1.52 17.10 -5.87
CA TYR A 198 1.45 15.75 -5.30
C TYR A 198 0.38 14.88 -5.99
N SER A 199 -0.80 15.45 -6.24
CA SER A 199 -1.88 14.75 -6.95
C SER A 199 -1.49 14.43 -8.41
N ASP A 200 -0.78 15.33 -9.08
CA ASP A 200 -0.29 15.13 -10.45
C ASP A 200 0.78 14.01 -10.51
N GLU A 201 1.72 13.98 -9.56
CA GLU A 201 2.72 12.90 -9.47
C GLU A 201 2.05 11.53 -9.25
N PHE A 202 1.09 11.44 -8.33
CA PHE A 202 0.33 10.20 -8.10
C PHE A 202 -0.48 9.79 -9.33
N ALA A 203 -1.15 10.76 -9.99
CA ALA A 203 -1.92 10.50 -11.20
C ALA A 203 -1.02 9.98 -12.34
N GLU A 204 0.18 10.50 -12.50
CA GLU A 204 1.14 10.05 -13.49
C GLU A 204 1.70 8.66 -13.14
N ALA A 205 2.16 8.45 -11.92
CA ALA A 205 2.67 7.18 -11.46
C ALA A 205 1.63 6.05 -11.62
N HIS A 206 0.41 6.26 -11.13
CA HIS A 206 -0.65 5.26 -11.14
C HIS A 206 -1.45 5.22 -12.45
N GLY A 207 -1.47 6.32 -13.22
CA GLY A 207 -2.13 6.40 -14.52
C GLY A 207 -1.30 5.85 -15.68
N LYS A 208 0.04 5.91 -15.58
CA LYS A 208 0.96 5.61 -16.67
C LYS A 208 2.09 4.65 -16.26
N THR A 209 2.94 5.04 -15.32
CA THR A 209 4.18 4.30 -15.02
C THR A 209 3.92 2.89 -14.51
N LEU A 210 3.07 2.71 -13.49
CA LEU A 210 2.73 1.39 -12.94
C LEU A 210 1.95 0.54 -13.95
N VAL A 211 1.12 1.18 -14.78
CA VAL A 211 0.38 0.51 -15.86
C VAL A 211 1.34 -0.07 -16.90
N VAL A 212 2.38 0.68 -17.29
CA VAL A 212 3.41 0.20 -18.23
C VAL A 212 4.22 -0.92 -17.59
N ARG A 213 4.63 -0.78 -16.32
CA ARG A 213 5.36 -1.82 -15.59
C ARG A 213 4.58 -3.13 -15.55
N ASP A 214 3.28 -3.09 -15.22
CA ASP A 214 2.42 -4.28 -15.20
C ASP A 214 2.29 -4.91 -16.60
N ALA A 215 2.06 -4.10 -17.64
CA ALA A 215 1.93 -4.57 -19.02
C ALA A 215 3.19 -5.23 -19.57
N LEU A 216 4.37 -4.85 -19.06
CA LEU A 216 5.67 -5.43 -19.41
C LEU A 216 6.10 -6.57 -18.49
N GLY A 217 5.34 -6.89 -17.43
CA GLY A 217 5.73 -7.87 -16.42
C GLY A 217 6.91 -7.43 -15.56
N ALA A 218 7.16 -6.12 -15.45
CA ALA A 218 8.21 -5.57 -14.60
C ALA A 218 7.78 -5.56 -13.12
N ALA A 219 8.75 -5.47 -12.22
CA ALA A 219 8.48 -5.37 -10.79
C ALA A 219 7.63 -4.14 -10.46
N ILE A 220 6.61 -4.33 -9.63
CA ILE A 220 5.71 -3.26 -9.17
C ILE A 220 6.19 -2.79 -7.80
N PRO A 221 6.59 -1.53 -7.62
CA PRO A 221 6.86 -0.95 -6.31
C PRO A 221 5.56 -0.76 -5.53
N GLY A 222 5.63 -0.73 -4.22
CA GLY A 222 4.51 -0.38 -3.36
C GLY A 222 4.33 1.13 -3.24
N ALA A 223 3.11 1.57 -3.03
CA ALA A 223 2.78 2.97 -2.70
C ALA A 223 2.56 3.19 -1.18
N GLY A 224 2.81 2.15 -0.37
CA GLY A 224 2.60 2.20 1.08
C GLY A 224 1.15 1.99 1.51
N VAL A 225 0.21 2.20 0.59
CA VAL A 225 -1.24 2.13 0.82
C VAL A 225 -1.95 1.43 -0.33
N GLY A 226 -3.10 0.81 -0.07
CA GLY A 226 -3.88 0.14 -1.09
C GLY A 226 -3.13 -1.01 -1.76
N CYS A 227 -2.24 -1.67 -1.06
CA CYS A 227 -1.51 -2.82 -1.57
C CYS A 227 -1.70 -4.05 -0.68
N ALA A 228 -1.70 -5.22 -1.31
CA ALA A 228 -1.75 -6.51 -0.63
C ALA A 228 -0.55 -7.40 -0.95
N ILE A 229 -0.11 -8.11 0.07
CA ILE A 229 1.00 -9.04 0.01
C ILE A 229 0.49 -10.43 0.39
N ALA A 230 0.78 -11.45 -0.43
CA ALA A 230 0.55 -12.83 -0.03
C ALA A 230 1.32 -13.14 1.26
N ARG A 231 0.63 -13.66 2.30
CA ARG A 231 1.22 -13.92 3.62
C ARG A 231 2.50 -14.77 3.55
N GLY A 232 2.51 -15.76 2.63
CA GLY A 232 3.68 -16.61 2.41
C GLY A 232 4.90 -15.83 1.89
N SER A 233 4.69 -14.88 0.98
CA SER A 233 5.77 -14.02 0.43
C SER A 233 6.34 -13.09 1.51
N LEU A 234 5.47 -12.50 2.33
CA LEU A 234 5.89 -11.68 3.46
C LEU A 234 6.69 -12.52 4.48
N GLY A 235 6.26 -13.76 4.73
CA GLY A 235 6.99 -14.71 5.59
C GLY A 235 8.38 -15.08 5.05
N GLN A 236 8.51 -15.26 3.73
CA GLN A 236 9.81 -15.50 3.10
C GLN A 236 10.76 -14.31 3.23
N LEU A 237 10.23 -13.07 3.07
CA LEU A 237 11.02 -11.86 3.31
C LEU A 237 11.47 -11.77 4.76
N ALA A 238 10.57 -12.01 5.71
CA ALA A 238 10.88 -12.01 7.13
C ALA A 238 12.00 -13.03 7.46
N HIS A 239 11.89 -14.25 6.90
CA HIS A 239 12.93 -15.28 7.10
C HIS A 239 14.31 -14.84 6.61
N ARG A 240 14.37 -14.17 5.46
CA ARG A 240 15.63 -13.66 4.87
C ARG A 240 16.21 -12.46 5.63
N GLN A 241 15.37 -11.70 6.35
CA GLN A 241 15.73 -10.46 7.05
C GLN A 241 15.70 -10.61 8.59
N GLY A 242 15.95 -11.81 9.10
CA GLY A 242 16.06 -12.05 10.56
C GLY A 242 14.73 -11.90 11.32
N GLY A 243 13.61 -12.18 10.69
CA GLY A 243 12.27 -12.16 11.30
C GLY A 243 11.47 -10.88 11.05
N LYS A 244 12.04 -9.87 10.40
CA LYS A 244 11.43 -8.55 10.14
C LYS A 244 11.28 -8.31 8.65
N PRO A 245 10.06 -8.35 8.08
CA PRO A 245 9.87 -8.18 6.64
C PRO A 245 10.07 -6.73 6.15
N PHE A 246 9.91 -5.73 7.02
CA PHE A 246 10.04 -4.32 6.68
C PHE A 246 11.42 -3.79 7.11
N ALA A 247 12.16 -3.16 6.19
CA ALA A 247 13.51 -2.65 6.45
C ALA A 247 13.45 -1.37 7.30
N GLU A 248 13.95 -1.45 8.55
CA GLU A 248 13.90 -0.32 9.49
C GLU A 248 14.90 0.80 9.18
N ASP A 249 15.88 0.53 8.35
CA ASP A 249 16.92 1.45 7.87
C ASP A 249 16.57 2.13 6.53
N SER A 250 15.43 1.79 5.93
CA SER A 250 14.91 2.41 4.71
C SER A 250 13.87 3.48 5.05
N LEU A 251 13.88 4.59 4.28
CA LEU A 251 12.82 5.60 4.30
C LEU A 251 11.69 5.29 3.30
N THR A 252 11.87 4.26 2.49
CA THR A 252 10.96 3.84 1.41
C THR A 252 10.71 2.33 1.50
N GLU A 253 10.50 1.84 2.71
CA GLU A 253 10.32 0.42 3.01
C GLU A 253 9.13 -0.20 2.26
N ASP A 254 8.09 0.59 2.04
CA ASP A 254 6.90 0.24 1.29
C ASP A 254 7.17 0.15 -0.22
N TYR A 255 7.87 1.15 -0.79
CA TYR A 255 8.29 1.14 -2.19
C TYR A 255 9.17 -0.08 -2.50
N GLU A 256 10.12 -0.37 -1.62
CA GLU A 256 11.04 -1.49 -1.78
C GLU A 256 10.35 -2.86 -1.64
N LEU A 257 9.25 -2.94 -0.91
CA LEU A 257 8.58 -4.19 -0.58
C LEU A 257 8.19 -4.99 -1.81
N GLY A 258 7.49 -4.36 -2.76
CA GLY A 258 7.11 -5.00 -4.02
C GLY A 258 8.32 -5.42 -4.86
N LEU A 259 9.39 -4.60 -4.87
CA LEU A 259 10.64 -4.91 -5.57
C LEU A 259 11.38 -6.09 -4.93
N LYS A 260 11.43 -6.16 -3.60
CA LYS A 260 12.05 -7.28 -2.86
C LYS A 260 11.29 -8.60 -3.09
N ILE A 261 9.95 -8.54 -3.18
CA ILE A 261 9.14 -9.72 -3.53
C ILE A 261 9.47 -10.18 -4.95
N ALA A 262 9.59 -9.26 -5.91
CA ALA A 262 9.97 -9.61 -7.28
C ALA A 262 11.41 -10.19 -7.35
N GLN A 263 12.36 -9.63 -6.63
CA GLN A 263 13.73 -10.16 -6.50
C GLN A 263 13.75 -11.57 -5.86
N ALA A 264 12.78 -11.87 -5.01
CA ALA A 264 12.61 -13.20 -4.43
C ALA A 264 11.94 -14.21 -5.38
N GLY A 265 11.60 -13.81 -6.61
CA GLY A 265 10.91 -14.63 -7.60
C GLY A 265 9.39 -14.54 -7.56
N GLY A 266 8.84 -13.65 -6.74
CA GLY A 266 7.40 -13.38 -6.70
C GLY A 266 6.94 -12.50 -7.87
N GLN A 267 5.65 -12.59 -8.21
CA GLN A 267 5.02 -11.72 -9.21
C GLN A 267 4.29 -10.57 -8.56
N GLY A 268 4.58 -9.34 -8.99
CA GLY A 268 3.81 -8.15 -8.68
C GLY A 268 2.76 -7.84 -9.76
N ARG A 269 1.62 -7.31 -9.37
CA ARG A 269 0.59 -6.81 -10.31
C ARG A 269 0.14 -5.43 -9.90
N PHE A 270 -0.13 -4.59 -10.89
CA PHE A 270 -0.84 -3.33 -10.71
C PHE A 270 -2.25 -3.48 -11.27
N LEU A 271 -3.23 -3.54 -10.37
CA LEU A 271 -4.61 -3.84 -10.75
C LEU A 271 -5.38 -2.55 -11.02
N ARG A 272 -5.65 -2.28 -12.30
CA ARG A 272 -6.41 -1.13 -12.75
C ARG A 272 -7.80 -1.56 -13.23
N VAL A 273 -8.83 -1.05 -12.56
CA VAL A 273 -10.24 -1.29 -12.87
C VAL A 273 -11.00 0.04 -12.94
N ARG A 274 -12.18 0.09 -13.52
CA ARG A 274 -13.04 1.29 -13.59
C ARG A 274 -14.52 0.91 -13.49
#